data_1f2036d315feab196a45a491e76fbd06
#
_entry.id   1f2036d315feab196a45a491e76fbd06
#
_cell.length_a   1.000
_cell.length_b   1.000
_cell.length_c   1.000
_cell.angle_alpha   90.00
_cell.angle_beta   90.00
_cell.angle_gamma   90.00
#
_symmetry.space_group_name_H-M   'P 1'
#
loop_
_entity.id
_entity.type
_entity.pdbx_description
1 polymer ?
#
loop_
_entity_poly.entity_id
_entity_poly.type
_entity_poly.pdbx_seq_one_letter_code
_entity_poly.pdbx_strand_id
1 'polypeptide(L)'
;VIKDKPDGYYVKVGRIATVIATVVAIGTAFMASGFSNIMDYLQTLFGFFNAPLFATFILGMFWKRSTPHAGWSGLVVGTLSAVTVWVMSLAGVFTLPGQGTAFLAATVGFVADIIVSIVVSLFTEPKPAAELVRLVYSETPKEHLVDPQEKDLPWYRRTVPLGMIVLAITVVLNIIF
;
A
#
# COMPACT_ATOMS: atom_id res chain seq x y z
N VAL A 1 4.41 13.18 18.13
CA VAL A 1 4.98 14.48 17.70
C VAL A 1 5.69 15.06 18.91
N ILE A 2 7.01 15.17 18.86
CA ILE A 2 7.84 15.75 19.94
C ILE A 2 7.56 17.26 19.92
N LYS A 3 6.69 17.70 20.82
CA LYS A 3 6.43 19.11 21.10
C LYS A 3 7.57 19.57 22.03
N ASP A 4 8.21 20.70 21.76
CA ASP A 4 9.25 21.38 22.53
C ASP A 4 10.71 21.13 22.13
N LYS A 5 11.01 21.20 20.85
CA LYS A 5 12.39 21.39 20.42
C LYS A 5 12.62 22.83 19.92
N PRO A 6 13.82 23.41 20.14
CA PRO A 6 14.12 24.76 19.68
C PRO A 6 14.01 24.88 18.15
N ASP A 7 13.63 26.05 17.64
CA ASP A 7 13.41 26.31 16.22
C ASP A 7 14.57 25.85 15.33
N GLY A 8 15.80 25.94 15.81
CA GLY A 8 16.98 25.45 15.12
C GLY A 8 17.00 23.95 14.81
N TYR A 9 16.27 23.14 15.62
CA TYR A 9 16.10 21.71 15.35
C TYR A 9 15.22 21.48 14.11
N TYR A 10 14.11 22.19 14.02
CA TYR A 10 13.17 22.03 12.89
C TYR A 10 13.81 22.52 11.59
N VAL A 11 14.62 23.57 11.63
CA VAL A 11 15.39 24.05 10.46
C VAL A 11 16.41 22.99 10.01
N LYS A 12 17.14 22.34 10.93
CA LYS A 12 18.08 21.26 10.59
C LYS A 12 17.36 20.06 9.99
N VAL A 13 16.25 19.62 10.61
CA VAL A 13 15.44 18.51 10.07
C VAL A 13 14.92 18.86 8.68
N GLY A 14 14.42 20.06 8.47
CA GLY A 14 13.96 20.53 7.16
C GLY A 14 15.08 20.49 6.10
N ARG A 15 16.27 20.96 6.41
CA ARG A 15 17.42 20.90 5.50
C ARG A 15 17.82 19.46 5.14
N ILE A 16 17.88 18.57 6.13
CA ILE A 16 18.19 17.15 5.91
C ILE A 16 17.12 16.51 5.04
N ALA A 17 15.85 16.75 5.34
CA ALA A 17 14.73 16.25 4.55
C ALA A 17 14.80 16.74 3.08
N THR A 18 15.13 18.02 2.86
CA THR A 18 15.29 18.58 1.51
C THR A 18 16.44 17.92 0.76
N VAL A 19 17.60 17.72 1.40
CA VAL A 19 18.75 17.04 0.77
C VAL A 19 18.38 15.60 0.40
N ILE A 20 17.75 14.85 1.32
CA ILE A 20 17.29 13.49 1.05
C ILE A 20 16.29 13.47 -0.11
N ALA A 21 15.29 14.35 -0.09
CA ALA A 21 14.31 14.46 -1.16
C ALA A 21 14.95 14.79 -2.52
N THR A 22 15.97 15.66 -2.54
CA THR A 22 16.71 16.00 -3.77
C THR A 22 17.48 14.79 -4.30
N VAL A 23 18.16 14.04 -3.45
CA VAL A 23 18.87 12.81 -3.85
C VAL A 23 17.90 11.78 -4.42
N VAL A 24 16.76 11.58 -3.75
CA VAL A 24 15.69 10.69 -4.24
C VAL A 24 15.15 11.17 -5.59
N ALA A 25 14.90 12.48 -5.75
CA ALA A 25 14.41 13.05 -7.01
C ALA A 25 15.40 12.85 -8.18
N ILE A 26 16.71 13.02 -7.93
CA ILE A 26 17.74 12.74 -8.92
C ILE A 26 17.74 11.25 -9.29
N GLY A 27 17.68 10.35 -8.31
CA GLY A 27 17.61 8.91 -8.55
C GLY A 27 16.39 8.50 -9.37
N THR A 28 15.21 9.05 -9.06
CA THR A 28 13.98 8.79 -9.82
C THR A 28 14.00 9.39 -11.22
N ALA A 29 14.69 10.52 -11.42
CA ALA A 29 14.90 11.10 -12.76
C ALA A 29 15.75 10.18 -13.65
N PHE A 30 16.82 9.58 -13.09
CA PHE A 30 17.60 8.57 -13.81
C PHE A 30 16.78 7.31 -14.11
N MET A 31 15.93 6.87 -13.20
CA MET A 31 14.98 5.78 -13.47
C MET A 31 14.06 6.14 -14.66
N ALA A 32 13.49 7.35 -14.65
CA ALA A 32 12.57 7.80 -15.69
C ALA A 32 13.21 7.81 -17.09
N SER A 33 14.50 8.12 -17.19
CA SER A 33 15.23 8.16 -18.46
C SER A 33 15.36 6.78 -19.14
N GLY A 34 15.18 5.69 -18.40
CA GLY A 34 15.17 4.31 -18.92
C GLY A 34 13.84 3.87 -19.53
N PHE A 35 12.79 4.66 -19.40
CA PHE A 35 11.45 4.34 -19.92
C PHE A 35 11.18 5.12 -21.22
N SER A 36 10.64 4.45 -22.21
CA SER A 36 10.23 5.06 -23.47
C SER A 36 8.93 5.88 -23.35
N ASN A 37 8.13 5.60 -22.30
CA ASN A 37 6.85 6.25 -22.05
C ASN A 37 6.74 6.62 -20.57
N ILE A 38 6.36 7.88 -20.29
CA ILE A 38 6.14 8.38 -18.92
C ILE A 38 5.06 7.60 -18.17
N MET A 39 4.05 7.06 -18.89
CA MET A 39 2.99 6.28 -18.28
C MET A 39 3.52 4.96 -17.71
N ASP A 40 4.40 4.28 -18.43
CA ASP A 40 5.04 3.05 -17.97
C ASP A 40 5.88 3.26 -16.72
N TYR A 41 6.59 4.39 -16.66
CA TYR A 41 7.33 4.81 -15.48
C TYR A 41 6.41 5.03 -14.27
N LEU A 42 5.32 5.78 -14.45
CA LEU A 42 4.37 6.05 -13.38
C LEU A 42 3.69 4.77 -12.88
N GLN A 43 3.28 3.88 -13.78
CA GLN A 43 2.68 2.58 -13.40
C GLN A 43 3.66 1.72 -12.61
N THR A 44 4.94 1.70 -13.01
CA THR A 44 5.98 0.95 -12.30
C THR A 44 6.19 1.50 -10.90
N LEU A 45 6.29 2.84 -10.74
CA LEU A 45 6.40 3.48 -9.43
C LEU A 45 5.18 3.20 -8.55
N PHE A 46 3.98 3.32 -9.09
CA PHE A 46 2.76 3.01 -8.35
C PHE A 46 2.71 1.54 -7.93
N GLY A 47 3.19 0.63 -8.78
CA GLY A 47 3.30 -0.79 -8.42
C GLY A 47 4.21 -1.03 -7.22
N PHE A 48 5.34 -0.32 -7.12
CA PHE A 48 6.28 -0.47 -6.01
C PHE A 48 5.72 -0.06 -4.66
N PHE A 49 4.89 0.99 -4.62
CA PHE A 49 4.36 1.57 -3.38
C PHE A 49 2.93 1.14 -3.09
N ASN A 50 2.03 1.19 -4.09
CA ASN A 50 0.61 0.95 -3.86
C ASN A 50 0.31 -0.51 -3.56
N ALA A 51 1.04 -1.46 -4.15
CA ALA A 51 0.77 -2.87 -3.92
C ALA A 51 1.11 -3.29 -2.47
N PRO A 52 2.31 -3.01 -1.89
CA PRO A 52 2.58 -3.24 -0.48
C PRO A 52 1.67 -2.41 0.44
N LEU A 53 1.42 -1.13 0.11
CA LEU A 53 0.52 -0.29 0.91
C LEU A 53 -0.88 -0.92 1.01
N PHE A 54 -1.42 -1.43 -0.10
CA PHE A 54 -2.71 -2.10 -0.12
C PHE A 54 -2.71 -3.38 0.72
N ALA A 55 -1.62 -4.17 0.70
CA ALA A 55 -1.44 -5.34 1.56
C ALA A 55 -1.49 -4.97 3.04
N THR A 56 -0.73 -3.94 3.44
CA THR A 56 -0.73 -3.42 4.81
C THR A 56 -2.12 -2.96 5.24
N PHE A 57 -2.86 -2.26 4.36
CA PHE A 57 -4.23 -1.81 4.65
C PHE A 57 -5.20 -2.98 4.84
N ILE A 58 -5.18 -3.96 3.94
CA ILE A 58 -6.05 -5.16 4.06
C ILE A 58 -5.79 -5.86 5.39
N LEU A 59 -4.52 -6.13 5.72
CA LEU A 59 -4.19 -6.78 6.99
C LEU A 59 -4.60 -5.94 8.19
N GLY A 60 -4.37 -4.62 8.15
CA GLY A 60 -4.77 -3.71 9.23
C GLY A 60 -6.27 -3.63 9.45
N MET A 61 -7.08 -3.70 8.38
CA MET A 61 -8.55 -3.62 8.46
C MET A 61 -9.21 -4.94 8.84
N PHE A 62 -8.69 -6.06 8.35
CA PHE A 62 -9.37 -7.36 8.50
C PHE A 62 -8.74 -8.27 9.53
N TRP A 63 -7.50 -8.06 9.91
CA TRP A 63 -6.79 -8.92 10.85
C TRP A 63 -6.51 -8.21 12.17
N LYS A 64 -7.26 -8.55 13.21
CA LYS A 64 -7.20 -7.94 14.55
C LYS A 64 -5.86 -8.09 15.28
N ARG A 65 -4.99 -9.01 14.86
CA ARG A 65 -3.67 -9.20 15.42
C ARG A 65 -2.60 -8.34 14.76
N SER A 66 -2.94 -7.59 13.71
CA SER A 66 -2.01 -6.69 13.02
C SER A 66 -1.48 -5.62 13.99
N THR A 67 -0.16 -5.45 14.02
CA THR A 67 0.51 -4.49 14.90
C THR A 67 1.14 -3.35 14.10
N PRO A 68 1.35 -2.16 14.69
CA PRO A 68 1.99 -1.05 13.99
C PRO A 68 3.40 -1.39 13.50
N HIS A 69 4.13 -2.21 14.27
CA HIS A 69 5.46 -2.68 13.87
C HIS A 69 5.42 -3.58 12.64
N ALA A 70 4.41 -4.43 12.54
CA ALA A 70 4.18 -5.25 11.37
C ALA A 70 3.85 -4.41 10.13
N GLY A 71 2.96 -3.43 10.28
CA GLY A 71 2.55 -2.58 9.15
C GLY A 71 3.72 -1.85 8.50
N TRP A 72 4.55 -1.14 9.29
CA TRP A 72 5.68 -0.43 8.69
C TRP A 72 6.80 -1.36 8.20
N SER A 73 7.08 -2.47 8.89
CA SER A 73 8.10 -3.44 8.45
C SER A 73 7.68 -4.18 7.18
N GLY A 74 6.40 -4.57 7.09
CA GLY A 74 5.83 -5.15 5.88
C GLY A 74 5.92 -4.21 4.68
N LEU A 75 5.50 -2.95 4.87
CA LEU A 75 5.57 -1.93 3.83
C LEU A 75 7.01 -1.71 3.32
N VAL A 76 7.99 -1.60 4.23
CA VAL A 76 9.40 -1.42 3.85
C VAL A 76 9.92 -2.64 3.09
N VAL A 77 9.73 -3.85 3.62
CA VAL A 77 10.22 -5.06 2.97
C VAL A 77 9.49 -5.34 1.66
N GLY A 78 8.18 -5.12 1.61
CA GLY A 78 7.38 -5.25 0.39
C GLY A 78 7.88 -4.32 -0.72
N THR A 79 8.08 -3.04 -0.40
CA THR A 79 8.62 -2.06 -1.35
C THR A 79 10.04 -2.42 -1.81
N LEU A 80 10.93 -2.81 -0.89
CA LEU A 80 12.28 -3.23 -1.24
C LEU A 80 12.28 -4.49 -2.12
N SER A 81 11.38 -5.44 -1.86
CA SER A 81 11.23 -6.65 -2.68
C SER A 81 10.77 -6.29 -4.10
N ALA A 82 9.81 -5.38 -4.26
CA ALA A 82 9.37 -4.91 -5.57
C ALA A 82 10.50 -4.23 -6.35
N VAL A 83 11.25 -3.34 -5.70
CA VAL A 83 12.43 -2.68 -6.30
C VAL A 83 13.50 -3.70 -6.67
N THR A 84 13.74 -4.72 -5.84
CA THR A 84 14.71 -5.78 -6.13
C THR A 84 14.35 -6.55 -7.39
N VAL A 85 13.08 -6.95 -7.55
CA VAL A 85 12.59 -7.62 -8.77
C VAL A 85 12.84 -6.75 -10.00
N TRP A 86 12.55 -5.46 -9.91
CA TRP A 86 12.78 -4.53 -11.01
C TRP A 86 14.27 -4.40 -11.36
N VAL A 87 15.15 -4.27 -10.36
CA VAL A 87 16.61 -4.23 -10.56
C VAL A 87 17.14 -5.52 -11.18
N MET A 88 16.64 -6.68 -10.77
CA MET A 88 16.99 -7.97 -11.37
C MET A 88 16.60 -8.04 -12.85
N SER A 89 15.47 -7.49 -13.22
CA SER A 89 15.08 -7.37 -14.63
C SER A 89 16.02 -6.46 -15.42
N LEU A 90 16.45 -5.32 -14.84
CA LEU A 90 17.47 -4.45 -15.46
C LEU A 90 18.83 -5.16 -15.62
N ALA A 91 19.20 -6.00 -14.68
CA ALA A 91 20.42 -6.81 -14.73
C ALA A 91 20.32 -7.98 -15.75
N GLY A 92 19.19 -8.15 -16.43
CA GLY A 92 19.01 -9.20 -17.43
C GLY A 92 18.80 -10.59 -16.87
N VAL A 93 18.51 -10.75 -15.57
CA VAL A 93 18.26 -12.05 -14.94
C VAL A 93 17.01 -12.69 -15.55
N PHE A 94 16.02 -11.87 -15.89
CA PHE A 94 14.82 -12.27 -16.64
C PHE A 94 14.28 -11.07 -17.43
N THR A 95 13.54 -11.35 -18.50
CA THR A 95 12.86 -10.34 -19.31
C THR A 95 11.42 -10.74 -19.50
N LEU A 96 10.49 -9.84 -19.19
CA LEU A 96 9.07 -10.04 -19.40
C LEU A 96 8.56 -9.02 -20.42
N PRO A 97 7.67 -9.41 -21.34
CA PRO A 97 7.16 -8.51 -22.37
C PRO A 97 6.25 -7.44 -21.75
N GLY A 98 6.28 -6.25 -22.31
CA GLY A 98 5.42 -5.13 -21.95
C GLY A 98 5.55 -4.76 -20.48
N GLN A 99 4.43 -4.66 -19.76
CA GLN A 99 4.34 -4.32 -18.34
C GLN A 99 4.57 -5.52 -17.39
N GLY A 100 4.94 -6.70 -17.92
CA GLY A 100 5.07 -7.93 -17.12
C GLY A 100 6.01 -7.79 -15.92
N THR A 101 7.12 -7.08 -16.06
CA THR A 101 8.06 -6.81 -14.96
C THR A 101 7.43 -5.96 -13.86
N ALA A 102 6.66 -4.93 -14.21
CA ALA A 102 5.98 -4.07 -13.23
C ALA A 102 4.92 -4.85 -12.44
N PHE A 103 4.13 -5.69 -13.12
CA PHE A 103 3.14 -6.55 -12.46
C PHE A 103 3.79 -7.61 -11.57
N LEU A 104 4.88 -8.23 -12.02
CA LEU A 104 5.62 -9.19 -11.19
C LEU A 104 6.20 -8.52 -9.95
N ALA A 105 6.82 -7.34 -10.09
CA ALA A 105 7.37 -6.57 -8.98
C ALA A 105 6.28 -6.20 -7.97
N ALA A 106 5.12 -5.70 -8.44
CA ALA A 106 3.99 -5.38 -7.58
C ALA A 106 3.46 -6.62 -6.83
N THR A 107 3.33 -7.75 -7.52
CA THR A 107 2.86 -9.02 -6.92
C THR A 107 3.84 -9.52 -5.85
N VAL A 108 5.13 -9.53 -6.14
CA VAL A 108 6.16 -9.94 -5.18
C VAL A 108 6.18 -8.99 -3.97
N GLY A 109 6.09 -7.68 -4.20
CA GLY A 109 6.01 -6.68 -3.13
C GLY A 109 4.79 -6.88 -2.23
N PHE A 110 3.61 -7.12 -2.83
CA PHE A 110 2.38 -7.40 -2.11
C PHE A 110 2.49 -8.66 -1.24
N VAL A 111 2.97 -9.76 -1.81
CA VAL A 111 3.11 -11.05 -1.10
C VAL A 111 4.16 -10.95 0.01
N ALA A 112 5.30 -10.30 -0.26
CA ALA A 112 6.36 -10.10 0.72
C ALA A 112 5.87 -9.26 1.91
N ASP A 113 5.10 -8.19 1.66
CA ASP A 113 4.49 -7.39 2.72
C ASP A 113 3.56 -8.26 3.58
N ILE A 114 2.63 -9.02 2.97
CA ILE A 114 1.72 -9.89 3.72
C ILE A 114 2.50 -10.87 4.61
N ILE A 115 3.50 -11.55 4.06
CA ILE A 115 4.29 -12.54 4.80
C ILE A 115 5.00 -11.88 5.98
N VAL A 116 5.71 -10.78 5.74
CA VAL A 116 6.47 -10.07 6.79
C VAL A 116 5.52 -9.49 7.83
N SER A 117 4.43 -8.88 7.42
CA SER A 117 3.42 -8.34 8.33
C SER A 117 2.81 -9.43 9.23
N ILE A 118 2.51 -10.60 8.69
CA ILE A 118 2.03 -11.74 9.47
C ILE A 118 3.11 -12.20 10.45
N VAL A 119 4.33 -12.45 9.98
CA VAL A 119 5.43 -12.93 10.82
C VAL A 119 5.71 -11.96 11.96
N VAL A 120 5.90 -10.68 11.67
CA VAL A 120 6.18 -9.64 12.68
C VAL A 120 5.01 -9.50 13.67
N SER A 121 3.76 -9.57 13.21
CA SER A 121 2.60 -9.52 14.09
C SER A 121 2.53 -10.73 15.04
N LEU A 122 3.04 -11.89 14.65
CA LEU A 122 3.09 -13.07 15.53
C LEU A 122 4.12 -12.90 16.64
N PHE A 123 5.21 -12.16 16.39
CA PHE A 123 6.28 -11.91 17.36
C PHE A 123 6.08 -10.62 18.18
N THR A 124 5.10 -9.79 17.84
CA THR A 124 4.82 -8.54 18.56
C THR A 124 3.53 -8.64 19.37
N GLU A 125 3.45 -7.89 20.45
CA GLU A 125 2.28 -7.86 21.32
C GLU A 125 1.09 -7.21 20.59
N PRO A 126 -0.07 -7.88 20.53
CA PRO A 126 -1.26 -7.33 19.91
C PRO A 126 -1.79 -6.16 20.72
N LYS A 127 -2.39 -5.18 20.04
CA LYS A 127 -3.09 -4.09 20.72
C LYS A 127 -4.35 -4.58 21.44
N PRO A 128 -4.71 -3.95 22.60
CA PRO A 128 -5.94 -4.27 23.29
C PRO A 128 -7.16 -4.01 22.40
N ALA A 129 -8.18 -4.89 22.53
CA ALA A 129 -9.38 -4.81 21.68
C ALA A 129 -10.09 -3.45 21.74
N ALA A 130 -10.01 -2.76 22.87
CA ALA A 130 -10.60 -1.41 23.04
C ALA A 130 -9.98 -0.36 22.09
N GLU A 131 -8.71 -0.49 21.70
CA GLU A 131 -8.06 0.40 20.75
C GLU A 131 -8.35 0.02 19.28
N LEU A 132 -8.83 -1.19 19.04
CA LEU A 132 -9.13 -1.70 17.70
C LEU A 132 -10.56 -1.37 17.24
N VAL A 133 -11.43 -0.93 18.14
CA VAL A 133 -12.78 -0.47 17.82
C VAL A 133 -12.70 0.69 16.82
N ARG A 134 -13.44 0.58 15.71
CA ARG A 134 -13.43 1.49 14.55
C ARG A 134 -12.17 1.45 13.67
N LEU A 135 -11.20 0.60 13.98
CA LEU A 135 -10.01 0.39 13.15
C LEU A 135 -10.07 -0.96 12.43
N VAL A 136 -10.54 -2.00 13.12
CA VAL A 136 -10.64 -3.36 12.57
C VAL A 136 -12.12 -3.71 12.39
N TYR A 137 -12.45 -4.23 11.23
CA TYR A 137 -13.82 -4.55 10.84
C TYR A 137 -14.51 -5.50 11.82
N SER A 138 -13.80 -6.54 12.32
CA SER A 138 -14.37 -7.53 13.23
C SER A 138 -14.64 -7.02 14.64
N GLU A 139 -13.95 -5.98 15.09
CA GLU A 139 -14.08 -5.37 16.42
C GLU A 139 -14.98 -4.13 16.41
N THR A 140 -15.44 -3.71 15.23
CA THR A 140 -16.31 -2.55 15.09
C THR A 140 -17.78 -2.96 15.22
N PRO A 141 -18.56 -2.37 16.17
CA PRO A 141 -19.99 -2.64 16.31
C PRO A 141 -20.73 -2.38 14.98
N LYS A 142 -21.69 -3.26 14.66
CA LYS A 142 -22.47 -3.17 13.40
C LYS A 142 -23.16 -1.82 13.22
N GLU A 143 -23.49 -1.15 14.32
CA GLU A 143 -24.11 0.19 14.32
C GLU A 143 -23.20 1.27 13.70
N HIS A 144 -21.87 1.09 13.80
CA HIS A 144 -20.90 1.99 13.23
C HIS A 144 -20.45 1.60 11.80
N LEU A 145 -20.81 0.39 11.35
CA LEU A 145 -20.51 -0.10 10.01
C LEU A 145 -21.57 0.29 8.98
N VAL A 146 -22.76 0.63 9.45
CA VAL A 146 -23.87 1.05 8.58
C VAL A 146 -24.06 2.55 8.72
N ASP A 147 -23.96 3.26 7.60
CA ASP A 147 -24.28 4.69 7.56
C ASP A 147 -25.76 4.87 7.95
N PRO A 148 -26.09 5.70 8.96
CA PRO A 148 -27.47 6.01 9.31
C PRO A 148 -28.30 6.47 8.12
N GLN A 149 -27.70 7.14 7.16
CA GLN A 149 -28.36 7.62 5.93
C GLN A 149 -28.72 6.48 4.96
N GLU A 150 -28.06 5.32 5.05
CA GLU A 150 -28.37 4.15 4.20
C GLU A 150 -29.63 3.41 4.62
N LYS A 151 -30.13 3.62 5.84
CA LYS A 151 -31.34 2.90 6.34
C LYS A 151 -32.59 3.21 5.52
N ASP A 152 -32.69 4.46 5.04
CA ASP A 152 -33.85 4.94 4.28
C ASP A 152 -33.67 4.78 2.75
N LEU A 153 -32.50 4.29 2.31
CA LEU A 153 -32.24 4.09 0.89
C LEU A 153 -32.72 2.71 0.41
N PRO A 154 -33.30 2.63 -0.81
CA PRO A 154 -33.62 1.36 -1.44
C PRO A 154 -32.32 0.53 -1.61
N TRP A 155 -32.45 -0.80 -1.54
CA TRP A 155 -31.33 -1.74 -1.50
C TRP A 155 -30.28 -1.52 -2.61
N TYR A 156 -30.70 -1.11 -3.83
CA TYR A 156 -29.82 -0.88 -4.99
C TYR A 156 -29.03 0.43 -4.91
N ARG A 157 -29.32 1.32 -3.95
CA ARG A 157 -28.59 2.57 -3.70
C ARG A 157 -27.67 2.47 -2.48
N ARG A 158 -27.66 1.35 -1.79
CA ARG A 158 -26.76 1.12 -0.66
C ARG A 158 -25.33 0.88 -1.16
N THR A 159 -24.35 1.24 -0.36
CA THR A 159 -22.92 1.18 -0.71
C THR A 159 -22.47 -0.23 -1.12
N VAL A 160 -22.88 -1.26 -0.38
CA VAL A 160 -22.49 -2.65 -0.67
C VAL A 160 -23.01 -3.16 -2.02
N PRO A 161 -24.32 -3.09 -2.34
CA PRO A 161 -24.82 -3.47 -3.65
C PRO A 161 -24.22 -2.69 -4.79
N LEU A 162 -24.03 -1.36 -4.64
CA LEU A 162 -23.37 -0.54 -5.66
C LEU A 162 -21.91 -1.01 -5.89
N GLY A 163 -21.15 -1.28 -4.82
CA GLY A 163 -19.81 -1.82 -4.92
C GLY A 163 -19.77 -3.16 -5.65
N MET A 164 -20.74 -4.05 -5.37
CA MET A 164 -20.85 -5.35 -6.04
C MET A 164 -21.19 -5.20 -7.54
N ILE A 165 -22.07 -4.25 -7.89
CA ILE A 165 -22.40 -3.97 -9.30
C ILE A 165 -21.17 -3.45 -10.04
N VAL A 166 -20.44 -2.49 -9.46
CA VAL A 166 -19.21 -1.95 -10.07
C VAL A 166 -18.16 -3.05 -10.24
N LEU A 167 -17.97 -3.89 -9.22
CA LEU A 167 -17.05 -5.03 -9.30
C LEU A 167 -17.45 -5.99 -10.43
N ALA A 168 -18.73 -6.34 -10.52
CA ALA A 168 -19.24 -7.22 -11.56
C ALA A 168 -19.01 -6.63 -12.96
N ILE A 169 -19.31 -5.35 -13.15
CA ILE A 169 -19.05 -4.65 -14.41
C ILE A 169 -17.55 -4.67 -14.75
N THR A 170 -16.68 -4.38 -13.77
CA THR A 170 -15.22 -4.41 -13.97
C THR A 170 -14.74 -5.78 -14.40
N VAL A 171 -15.21 -6.85 -13.74
CA VAL A 171 -14.85 -8.22 -14.11
C VAL A 171 -15.33 -8.57 -15.53
N VAL A 172 -16.59 -8.23 -15.86
CA VAL A 172 -17.15 -8.48 -17.19
C VAL A 172 -16.35 -7.75 -18.27
N LEU A 173 -16.02 -6.47 -18.05
CA LEU A 173 -15.21 -5.70 -19.00
C LEU A 173 -13.80 -6.31 -19.18
N ASN A 174 -13.17 -6.79 -18.11
CA ASN A 174 -11.86 -7.46 -18.18
C ASN A 174 -11.90 -8.82 -18.89
N ILE A 175 -13.05 -9.47 -18.96
CA ILE A 175 -13.20 -10.74 -19.69
C ILE A 175 -13.44 -10.50 -21.18
N ILE A 176 -14.14 -9.39 -21.50
CA ILE A 176 -14.54 -9.08 -22.91
C ILE A 176 -13.38 -8.39 -23.66
N PHE A 177 -12.61 -7.56 -22.99
CA PHE A 177 -11.50 -6.76 -23.55
C PHE A 177 -10.15 -7.20 -23.01
#